data_0b0016ad8aabf360f6aad59e23150cad
#
_entry.id   0b0016ad8aabf360f6aad59e23150cad
#
_cell.length_a   1.000
_cell.length_b   1.000
_cell.length_c   1.000
_cell.angle_alpha   90.00
_cell.angle_beta   90.00
_cell.angle_gamma   90.00
#
_symmetry.space_group_name_H-M   'P 1'
#
loop_
_entity.id
_entity.type
_entity.pdbx_description
1 polymer ?
#
loop_
_entity_poly.entity_id
_entity_poly.type
_entity_poly.pdbx_seq_one_letter_code
_entity_poly.pdbx_strand_id
1 'polypeptide(L)'
;MSENTAPPQLRDRIAADLAPVAPLRKPWVRAAATLPLAVLLLFAASTVYSLRGDAGRLGWALTCGLSSVELALGMLLIGFSLREAIPGRVWSPPALLASLGASLGAVVFITLVTWRVSPTRIVNESVAYVTRVCFVDPLLAAVPVILLAGFLVARAYPLRPAVAGALYGAGAGLLSDAGWRLFCHYSDPAHVLTAHLGAILAATLLGALTGLLLRRRTAT
;
A
#
# COMPACT_ATOMS: atom_id res chain seq x y z
N MET A 1 -29.86 -35.83 -23.41
CA MET A 1 -28.77 -34.82 -23.30
C MET A 1 -27.63 -35.31 -24.19
N SER A 2 -27.43 -34.70 -25.38
CA SER A 2 -26.32 -35.08 -26.26
C SER A 2 -25.03 -34.61 -25.58
N GLU A 3 -24.14 -35.54 -25.27
CA GLU A 3 -22.77 -35.23 -24.88
C GLU A 3 -22.13 -34.40 -26.00
N ASN A 4 -21.99 -33.11 -25.74
CA ASN A 4 -21.37 -32.19 -26.67
C ASN A 4 -19.83 -32.36 -26.56
N THR A 5 -19.36 -33.51 -27.06
CA THR A 5 -17.96 -33.88 -27.06
C THR A 5 -17.25 -33.10 -28.16
N ALA A 6 -16.29 -32.23 -27.74
CA ALA A 6 -15.48 -31.47 -28.68
C ALA A 6 -14.83 -32.38 -29.75
N PRO A 7 -14.73 -31.92 -31.01
CA PRO A 7 -14.09 -32.67 -32.09
C PRO A 7 -12.68 -33.15 -31.69
N PRO A 8 -12.25 -34.38 -32.08
CA PRO A 8 -10.93 -34.91 -31.71
C PRO A 8 -9.78 -33.96 -32.02
N GLN A 9 -9.78 -33.38 -33.21
CA GLN A 9 -8.74 -32.40 -33.64
C GLN A 9 -8.62 -31.18 -32.72
N LEU A 10 -9.75 -30.72 -32.15
CA LEU A 10 -9.74 -29.58 -31.19
C LEU A 10 -9.18 -30.05 -29.84
N ARG A 11 -9.51 -31.23 -29.38
CA ARG A 11 -8.95 -31.84 -28.16
C ARG A 11 -7.43 -31.99 -28.26
N ASP A 12 -6.93 -32.50 -29.39
CA ASP A 12 -5.50 -32.71 -29.62
C ASP A 12 -4.73 -31.37 -29.65
N ARG A 13 -5.30 -30.34 -30.27
CA ARG A 13 -4.73 -28.97 -30.24
C ARG A 13 -4.70 -28.42 -28.83
N ILE A 14 -5.82 -28.51 -28.09
CA ILE A 14 -5.87 -28.06 -26.70
C ILE A 14 -4.85 -28.82 -25.84
N ALA A 15 -4.75 -30.17 -26.02
CA ALA A 15 -3.79 -30.97 -25.28
C ALA A 15 -2.34 -30.63 -25.59
N ALA A 16 -2.03 -30.27 -26.86
CA ALA A 16 -0.71 -29.83 -27.27
C ALA A 16 -0.31 -28.46 -26.68
N ASP A 17 -1.30 -27.58 -26.47
CA ASP A 17 -1.09 -26.23 -25.90
C ASP A 17 -1.10 -26.22 -24.36
N LEU A 18 -1.49 -27.35 -23.71
CA LEU A 18 -1.49 -27.45 -22.25
C LEU A 18 -0.07 -27.50 -21.70
N ALA A 19 0.39 -26.37 -21.14
CA ALA A 19 1.60 -26.30 -20.35
C ALA A 19 1.28 -26.40 -18.84
N PRO A 20 2.14 -27.06 -18.03
CA PRO A 20 1.99 -27.09 -16.58
C PRO A 20 1.95 -25.67 -16.00
N VAL A 21 0.87 -25.32 -15.30
CA VAL A 21 0.72 -24.00 -14.68
C VAL A 21 1.29 -24.04 -13.27
N ALA A 22 2.28 -23.21 -12.97
CA ALA A 22 2.75 -23.05 -11.60
C ALA A 22 1.70 -22.26 -10.78
N PRO A 23 1.14 -22.84 -9.70
CA PRO A 23 0.14 -22.15 -8.89
C PRO A 23 0.76 -20.93 -8.18
N LEU A 24 0.00 -19.84 -8.10
CA LEU A 24 0.40 -18.66 -7.36
C LEU A 24 0.54 -18.95 -5.86
N ARG A 25 1.60 -18.48 -5.22
CA ARG A 25 1.74 -18.53 -3.76
C ARG A 25 0.59 -17.79 -3.08
N LYS A 26 0.31 -18.14 -1.82
CA LYS A 26 -0.73 -17.49 -0.99
C LYS A 26 -0.57 -15.98 -0.99
N PRO A 27 -1.67 -15.19 -1.02
CA PRO A 27 -1.61 -13.72 -1.09
C PRO A 27 -0.71 -13.09 -0.02
N TRP A 28 -0.77 -13.59 1.22
CA TRP A 28 0.04 -13.09 2.34
C TRP A 28 1.54 -13.33 2.17
N VAL A 29 1.94 -14.47 1.60
CA VAL A 29 3.35 -14.75 1.28
C VAL A 29 3.86 -13.81 0.19
N ARG A 30 3.01 -13.48 -0.76
CA ARG A 30 3.32 -12.53 -1.84
C ARG A 30 3.35 -11.09 -1.30
N ALA A 31 2.45 -10.72 -0.38
CA ALA A 31 2.50 -9.44 0.31
C ALA A 31 3.81 -9.29 1.10
N ALA A 32 4.22 -10.32 1.84
CA ALA A 32 5.48 -10.30 2.59
C ALA A 32 6.71 -10.04 1.71
N ALA A 33 6.66 -10.34 0.41
CA ALA A 33 7.74 -10.00 -0.52
C ALA A 33 7.95 -8.48 -0.72
N THR A 34 7.03 -7.62 -0.29
CA THR A 34 7.21 -6.16 -0.30
C THR A 34 7.99 -5.64 0.92
N LEU A 35 8.08 -6.40 2.01
CA LEU A 35 8.78 -5.98 3.25
C LEU A 35 10.28 -5.69 3.06
N PRO A 36 11.07 -6.53 2.38
CA PRO A 36 12.49 -6.22 2.18
C PRO A 36 12.70 -4.88 1.47
N LEU A 37 11.83 -4.55 0.51
CA LEU A 37 11.89 -3.27 -0.19
C LEU A 37 11.52 -2.12 0.76
N ALA A 38 10.48 -2.24 1.57
CA ALA A 38 10.09 -1.23 2.55
C ALA A 38 11.21 -0.98 3.58
N VAL A 39 11.85 -2.06 4.07
CA VAL A 39 13.00 -1.97 4.98
C VAL A 39 14.18 -1.28 4.32
N LEU A 40 14.51 -1.62 3.07
CA LEU A 40 15.58 -0.96 2.31
C LEU A 40 15.32 0.55 2.16
N LEU A 41 14.08 0.94 1.82
CA LEU A 41 13.70 2.34 1.69
C LEU A 41 13.79 3.09 3.03
N LEU A 42 13.42 2.44 4.14
CA LEU A 42 13.57 3.01 5.48
C LEU A 42 15.05 3.25 5.83
N PHE A 43 15.93 2.28 5.53
CA PHE A 43 17.38 2.47 5.70
C PHE A 43 17.92 3.58 4.80
N ALA A 44 17.51 3.64 3.54
CA ALA A 44 17.89 4.73 2.64
C ALA A 44 17.45 6.10 3.17
N ALA A 45 16.22 6.21 3.70
CA ALA A 45 15.74 7.44 4.31
C ALA A 45 16.57 7.84 5.54
N SER A 46 17.00 6.89 6.36
CA SER A 46 17.82 7.15 7.55
C SER A 46 19.24 7.70 7.25
N THR A 47 19.70 7.60 6.01
CA THR A 47 20.96 8.23 5.58
C THR A 47 20.82 9.72 5.28
N VAL A 48 19.58 10.19 5.06
CA VAL A 48 19.26 11.58 4.70
C VAL A 48 18.59 12.32 5.86
N TYR A 49 17.72 11.63 6.58
CA TYR A 49 16.89 12.20 7.63
C TYR A 49 17.29 11.67 9.00
N SER A 50 17.39 12.58 9.98
CA SER A 50 17.57 12.20 11.38
C SER A 50 16.23 11.74 11.98
N LEU A 51 16.31 10.83 12.96
CA LEU A 51 15.14 10.43 13.72
C LEU A 51 14.48 11.62 14.41
N ARG A 52 13.16 11.55 14.56
CA ARG A 52 12.35 12.61 15.17
C ARG A 52 12.89 13.05 16.54
N GLY A 53 13.11 14.36 16.69
CA GLY A 53 13.72 14.91 17.90
C GLY A 53 12.84 14.85 19.15
N ASP A 54 11.52 14.58 19.01
CA ASP A 54 10.57 14.48 20.11
C ASP A 54 10.32 13.05 20.58
N ALA A 55 11.07 12.06 20.07
CA ALA A 55 10.93 10.64 20.44
C ALA A 55 11.06 10.41 21.97
N GLY A 56 11.87 11.21 22.67
CA GLY A 56 11.98 11.15 24.12
C GLY A 56 10.71 11.58 24.85
N ARG A 57 9.95 12.56 24.34
CA ARG A 57 8.65 13.00 24.90
C ARG A 57 7.52 12.06 24.52
N LEU A 58 7.47 11.61 23.27
CA LEU A 58 6.47 10.68 22.81
C LEU A 58 6.66 9.29 23.42
N GLY A 59 7.92 8.93 23.71
CA GLY A 59 8.31 7.59 24.16
C GLY A 59 8.48 6.61 23.00
N TRP A 60 9.52 5.80 23.08
CA TRP A 60 9.83 4.82 22.01
C TRP A 60 8.72 3.80 21.78
N ALA A 61 8.01 3.41 22.83
CA ALA A 61 6.87 2.49 22.70
C ALA A 61 5.76 3.05 21.81
N LEU A 62 5.41 4.34 21.97
CA LEU A 62 4.41 4.97 21.08
C LEU A 62 5.00 5.24 19.71
N THR A 63 6.22 5.75 19.60
CA THR A 63 6.89 6.03 18.32
C THR A 63 6.94 4.79 17.44
N CYS A 64 7.50 3.70 17.93
CA CYS A 64 7.58 2.44 17.17
C CYS A 64 6.25 1.71 17.09
N GLY A 65 5.45 1.72 18.16
CA GLY A 65 4.17 1.03 18.21
C GLY A 65 3.15 1.58 17.22
N LEU A 66 2.99 2.91 17.16
CA LEU A 66 2.07 3.56 16.22
C LEU A 66 2.49 3.34 14.76
N SER A 67 3.80 3.48 14.47
CA SER A 67 4.35 3.16 13.14
C SER A 67 4.16 1.68 12.78
N SER A 68 4.30 0.76 13.74
CA SER A 68 4.09 -0.68 13.50
C SER A 68 2.62 -1.01 13.20
N VAL A 69 1.67 -0.34 13.85
CA VAL A 69 0.23 -0.50 13.55
C VAL A 69 -0.05 -0.05 12.11
N GLU A 70 0.46 1.09 11.70
CA GLU A 70 0.27 1.62 10.35
C GLU A 70 0.94 0.73 9.29
N LEU A 71 2.14 0.22 9.57
CA LEU A 71 2.84 -0.77 8.74
C LEU A 71 2.00 -2.05 8.59
N ALA A 72 1.45 -2.58 9.68
CA ALA A 72 0.59 -3.76 9.64
C ALA A 72 -0.66 -3.55 8.80
N LEU A 73 -1.33 -2.39 8.92
CA LEU A 73 -2.47 -2.03 8.09
C LEU A 73 -2.10 -1.92 6.61
N GLY A 74 -0.96 -1.32 6.29
CA GLY A 74 -0.43 -1.26 4.94
C GLY A 74 -0.21 -2.65 4.34
N MET A 75 0.40 -3.56 5.09
CA MET A 75 0.59 -4.95 4.69
C MET A 75 -0.73 -5.70 4.51
N LEU A 76 -1.72 -5.47 5.37
CA LEU A 76 -3.06 -6.04 5.24
C LEU A 76 -3.74 -5.59 3.94
N LEU A 77 -3.68 -4.30 3.59
CA LEU A 77 -4.26 -3.79 2.35
C LEU A 77 -3.56 -4.36 1.11
N ILE A 78 -2.23 -4.52 1.11
CA ILE A 78 -1.51 -5.21 0.02
C ILE A 78 -1.97 -6.67 -0.06
N GLY A 79 -2.10 -7.38 1.05
CA GLY A 79 -2.62 -8.75 1.10
C GLY A 79 -4.05 -8.85 0.56
N PHE A 80 -4.91 -7.90 0.90
CA PHE A 80 -6.28 -7.80 0.38
C PHE A 80 -6.30 -7.54 -1.12
N SER A 81 -5.43 -6.65 -1.62
CA SER A 81 -5.25 -6.42 -3.05
C SER A 81 -4.86 -7.69 -3.81
N LEU A 82 -3.88 -8.44 -3.30
CA LEU A 82 -3.40 -9.69 -3.91
C LEU A 82 -4.45 -10.81 -3.87
N ARG A 83 -5.35 -10.80 -2.89
CA ARG A 83 -6.51 -11.69 -2.85
C ARG A 83 -7.57 -11.24 -3.85
N GLU A 84 -7.88 -9.95 -3.90
CA GLU A 84 -8.82 -9.33 -4.84
C GLU A 84 -8.45 -9.62 -6.30
N ALA A 85 -7.15 -9.73 -6.59
CA ALA A 85 -6.63 -10.02 -7.92
C ALA A 85 -6.92 -11.45 -8.40
N ILE A 86 -7.30 -12.37 -7.50
CA ILE A 86 -7.58 -13.76 -7.86
C ILE A 86 -9.03 -13.88 -8.31
N PRO A 87 -9.33 -14.34 -9.56
CA PRO A 87 -10.68 -14.56 -10.02
C PRO A 87 -11.48 -15.43 -9.04
N GLY A 88 -12.70 -15.03 -8.73
CA GLY A 88 -13.58 -15.72 -7.77
C GLY A 88 -13.30 -15.45 -6.29
N ARG A 89 -12.29 -14.64 -5.94
CA ARG A 89 -11.97 -14.26 -4.54
C ARG A 89 -12.14 -12.78 -4.24
N VAL A 90 -13.08 -12.13 -4.93
CA VAL A 90 -13.35 -10.69 -4.78
C VAL A 90 -13.91 -10.34 -3.41
N TRP A 91 -13.54 -9.17 -2.91
CA TRP A 91 -14.12 -8.62 -1.69
C TRP A 91 -15.50 -8.00 -1.95
N SER A 92 -16.40 -8.12 -0.99
CA SER A 92 -17.67 -7.40 -1.04
C SER A 92 -17.43 -5.89 -0.87
N PRO A 93 -18.27 -5.02 -1.48
CA PRO A 93 -18.13 -3.56 -1.32
C PRO A 93 -18.09 -3.10 0.15
N PRO A 94 -18.96 -3.62 1.05
CA PRO A 94 -18.87 -3.23 2.47
C PRO A 94 -17.53 -3.61 3.12
N ALA A 95 -16.94 -4.77 2.78
CA ALA A 95 -15.65 -5.18 3.32
C ALA A 95 -14.51 -4.26 2.84
N LEU A 96 -14.55 -3.81 1.57
CA LEU A 96 -13.61 -2.84 1.02
C LEU A 96 -13.73 -1.48 1.73
N LEU A 97 -14.96 -0.98 1.88
CA LEU A 97 -15.22 0.29 2.59
C LEU A 97 -14.79 0.21 4.05
N ALA A 98 -15.07 -0.91 4.73
CA ALA A 98 -14.66 -1.13 6.12
C ALA A 98 -13.13 -1.16 6.26
N SER A 99 -12.41 -1.84 5.35
CA SER A 99 -10.95 -1.92 5.41
C SER A 99 -10.27 -0.58 5.14
N LEU A 100 -10.75 0.17 4.15
CA LEU A 100 -10.25 1.53 3.86
C LEU A 100 -10.61 2.50 4.98
N GLY A 101 -11.86 2.46 5.46
CA GLY A 101 -12.32 3.30 6.57
C GLY A 101 -11.56 3.04 7.86
N ALA A 102 -11.29 1.77 8.19
CA ALA A 102 -10.47 1.41 9.35
C ALA A 102 -9.03 1.93 9.22
N SER A 103 -8.45 1.85 8.02
CA SER A 103 -7.09 2.36 7.76
C SER A 103 -7.02 3.88 7.89
N LEU A 104 -7.98 4.61 7.31
CA LEU A 104 -8.08 6.06 7.45
C LEU A 104 -8.35 6.48 8.92
N GLY A 105 -9.26 5.78 9.59
CA GLY A 105 -9.55 5.98 11.02
C GLY A 105 -8.33 5.77 11.90
N ALA A 106 -7.50 4.77 11.58
CA ALA A 106 -6.24 4.53 12.28
C ALA A 106 -5.24 5.69 12.10
N VAL A 107 -5.09 6.24 10.89
CA VAL A 107 -4.23 7.41 10.64
C VAL A 107 -4.69 8.61 11.46
N VAL A 108 -6.00 8.88 11.47
CA VAL A 108 -6.59 9.95 12.30
C VAL A 108 -6.35 9.69 13.79
N PHE A 109 -6.61 8.48 14.26
CA PHE A 109 -6.39 8.09 15.64
C PHE A 109 -4.92 8.26 16.07
N ILE A 110 -3.98 7.76 15.27
CA ILE A 110 -2.53 7.91 15.48
C ILE A 110 -2.15 9.38 15.58
N THR A 111 -2.70 10.22 14.69
CA THR A 111 -2.47 11.67 14.68
C THR A 111 -2.95 12.31 15.99
N LEU A 112 -4.16 11.98 16.43
CA LEU A 112 -4.72 12.54 17.67
C LEU A 112 -3.95 12.11 18.91
N VAL A 113 -3.55 10.82 18.99
CA VAL A 113 -2.72 10.31 20.09
C VAL A 113 -1.37 11.03 20.12
N THR A 114 -0.69 11.13 18.98
CA THR A 114 0.61 11.81 18.87
C THR A 114 0.49 13.28 19.27
N TRP A 115 -0.54 13.96 18.79
CA TRP A 115 -0.80 15.36 19.15
C TRP A 115 -1.08 15.55 20.64
N ARG A 116 -1.80 14.64 21.27
CA ARG A 116 -2.10 14.71 22.71
C ARG A 116 -0.86 14.52 23.58
N VAL A 117 0.06 13.65 23.18
CA VAL A 117 1.25 13.29 23.98
C VAL A 117 2.42 14.24 23.70
N SER A 118 2.64 14.61 22.45
CA SER A 118 3.76 15.46 22.00
C SER A 118 3.27 16.48 20.96
N PRO A 119 2.57 17.55 21.39
CA PRO A 119 2.09 18.58 20.47
C PRO A 119 3.26 19.39 19.92
N THR A 120 3.56 19.22 18.63
CA THR A 120 4.63 19.93 17.92
C THR A 120 4.08 20.61 16.67
N ARG A 121 4.31 21.92 16.55
CA ARG A 121 3.91 22.74 15.40
C ARG A 121 5.14 23.18 14.60
N ILE A 122 4.92 23.53 13.35
CA ILE A 122 5.93 24.18 12.51
C ILE A 122 6.00 25.65 12.95
N VAL A 123 7.12 26.07 13.55
CA VAL A 123 7.28 27.42 14.09
C VAL A 123 8.38 28.19 13.38
N ASN A 124 9.55 27.59 13.18
CA ASN A 124 10.77 28.27 12.68
C ASN A 124 11.06 27.93 11.20
N GLU A 125 10.20 27.17 10.54
CA GLU A 125 10.37 26.76 9.16
C GLU A 125 9.18 27.19 8.31
N SER A 126 9.35 27.23 6.99
CA SER A 126 8.24 27.47 6.08
C SER A 126 7.25 26.29 6.12
N VAL A 127 6.01 26.55 6.54
CA VAL A 127 4.93 25.57 6.55
C VAL A 127 4.77 24.91 5.18
N ALA A 128 4.84 25.70 4.10
CA ALA A 128 4.73 25.19 2.73
C ALA A 128 5.88 24.23 2.38
N TYR A 129 7.11 24.55 2.79
CA TYR A 129 8.27 23.68 2.54
C TYR A 129 8.16 22.36 3.30
N VAL A 130 7.89 22.40 4.60
CA VAL A 130 7.76 21.20 5.44
C VAL A 130 6.60 20.32 4.95
N THR A 131 5.43 20.91 4.65
CA THR A 131 4.27 20.17 4.14
C THR A 131 4.60 19.52 2.80
N ARG A 132 5.32 20.21 1.91
CA ARG A 132 5.76 19.65 0.63
C ARG A 132 6.70 18.47 0.82
N VAL A 133 7.72 18.56 1.67
CA VAL A 133 8.67 17.48 1.96
C VAL A 133 7.92 16.26 2.54
N CYS A 134 7.10 16.47 3.57
CA CYS A 134 6.33 15.41 4.20
C CYS A 134 5.21 14.82 3.33
N PHE A 135 4.89 15.44 2.19
CA PHE A 135 4.00 14.88 1.17
C PHE A 135 4.77 14.13 0.07
N VAL A 136 5.81 14.78 -0.48
CA VAL A 136 6.51 14.28 -1.68
C VAL A 136 7.39 13.09 -1.36
N ASP A 137 8.16 13.12 -0.28
CA ASP A 137 9.15 12.10 -0.01
C ASP A 137 8.52 10.74 0.37
N PRO A 138 7.49 10.67 1.26
CA PRO A 138 6.78 9.40 1.46
C PRO A 138 6.03 8.94 0.21
N LEU A 139 5.50 9.85 -0.62
CA LEU A 139 4.88 9.47 -1.88
C LEU A 139 5.90 8.86 -2.85
N LEU A 140 7.10 9.44 -2.98
CA LEU A 140 8.17 8.87 -3.78
C LEU A 140 8.63 7.52 -3.26
N ALA A 141 8.74 7.36 -1.94
CA ALA A 141 9.07 6.07 -1.33
C ALA A 141 7.97 5.01 -1.53
N ALA A 142 6.71 5.41 -1.67
CA ALA A 142 5.62 4.48 -2.00
C ALA A 142 5.69 3.94 -3.43
N VAL A 143 6.28 4.67 -4.41
CA VAL A 143 6.29 4.29 -5.82
C VAL A 143 6.92 2.91 -6.08
N PRO A 144 8.13 2.58 -5.58
CA PRO A 144 8.71 1.25 -5.78
C PRO A 144 7.83 0.12 -5.21
N VAL A 145 7.16 0.36 -4.08
CA VAL A 145 6.23 -0.61 -3.46
C VAL A 145 4.99 -0.78 -4.33
N ILE A 146 4.44 0.32 -4.88
CA ILE A 146 3.32 0.30 -5.84
C ILE A 146 3.69 -0.52 -7.07
N LEU A 147 4.87 -0.31 -7.65
CA LEU A 147 5.32 -1.02 -8.84
C LEU A 147 5.49 -2.53 -8.56
N LEU A 148 6.10 -2.89 -7.44
CA LEU A 148 6.26 -4.29 -7.04
C LEU A 148 4.91 -4.96 -6.77
N ALA A 149 4.04 -4.32 -6.00
CA ALA A 149 2.71 -4.86 -5.70
C ALA A 149 1.86 -4.96 -6.97
N GLY A 150 1.90 -3.95 -7.85
CA GLY A 150 1.25 -3.95 -9.15
C GLY A 150 1.72 -5.10 -10.05
N PHE A 151 3.02 -5.36 -10.12
CA PHE A 151 3.58 -6.53 -10.82
C PHE A 151 3.04 -7.84 -10.24
N LEU A 152 3.02 -7.98 -8.91
CA LEU A 152 2.47 -9.17 -8.25
C LEU A 152 0.97 -9.34 -8.53
N VAL A 153 0.19 -8.26 -8.55
CA VAL A 153 -1.25 -8.26 -8.86
C VAL A 153 -1.48 -8.64 -10.31
N ALA A 154 -0.72 -8.09 -11.26
CA ALA A 154 -0.89 -8.35 -12.68
C ALA A 154 -0.74 -9.85 -13.03
N ARG A 155 0.12 -10.58 -12.30
CA ARG A 155 0.30 -12.03 -12.48
C ARG A 155 -0.92 -12.87 -12.09
N ALA A 156 -1.92 -12.29 -11.43
CA ALA A 156 -3.13 -13.00 -10.98
C ALA A 156 -4.37 -12.72 -11.84
N TYR A 157 -4.26 -11.92 -12.91
CA TYR A 157 -5.36 -11.52 -13.81
C TYR A 157 -6.55 -10.89 -13.09
N PRO A 158 -6.38 -9.71 -12.48
CA PRO A 158 -7.42 -9.05 -11.69
C PRO A 158 -8.63 -8.67 -12.55
N LEU A 159 -9.83 -9.05 -12.12
CA LEU A 159 -11.08 -8.68 -12.78
C LEU A 159 -11.47 -7.22 -12.50
N ARG A 160 -11.08 -6.69 -11.33
CA ARG A 160 -11.28 -5.28 -10.92
C ARG A 160 -9.93 -4.60 -10.67
N PRO A 161 -9.15 -4.32 -11.74
CA PRO A 161 -7.76 -3.88 -11.61
C PRO A 161 -7.61 -2.52 -10.90
N ALA A 162 -8.56 -1.60 -11.08
CA ALA A 162 -8.57 -0.32 -10.37
C ALA A 162 -8.77 -0.50 -8.84
N VAL A 163 -9.67 -1.42 -8.44
CA VAL A 163 -9.91 -1.72 -7.02
C VAL A 163 -8.68 -2.37 -6.39
N ALA A 164 -8.13 -3.40 -7.04
CA ALA A 164 -6.88 -4.01 -6.59
C ALA A 164 -5.76 -2.96 -6.54
N GLY A 165 -5.68 -2.08 -7.54
CA GLY A 165 -4.75 -0.97 -7.61
C GLY A 165 -4.88 0.00 -6.45
N ALA A 166 -6.09 0.46 -6.14
CA ALA A 166 -6.37 1.34 -5.02
C ALA A 166 -5.94 0.72 -3.68
N LEU A 167 -6.21 -0.58 -3.48
CA LEU A 167 -5.82 -1.28 -2.25
C LEU A 167 -4.30 -1.37 -2.09
N TYR A 168 -3.54 -1.76 -3.12
CA TYR A 168 -2.09 -1.81 -2.96
C TYR A 168 -1.47 -0.41 -2.92
N GLY A 169 -2.07 0.58 -3.58
CA GLY A 169 -1.65 1.97 -3.50
C GLY A 169 -1.82 2.53 -2.09
N ALA A 170 -2.99 2.32 -1.48
CA ALA A 170 -3.24 2.68 -0.08
C ALA A 170 -2.28 1.95 0.87
N GLY A 171 -2.06 0.65 0.64
CA GLY A 171 -1.12 -0.14 1.43
C GLY A 171 0.32 0.36 1.32
N ALA A 172 0.78 0.71 0.11
CA ALA A 172 2.10 1.27 -0.10
C ALA A 172 2.25 2.66 0.54
N GLY A 173 1.21 3.49 0.44
CA GLY A 173 1.16 4.79 1.11
C GLY A 173 1.30 4.67 2.63
N LEU A 174 0.54 3.75 3.26
CA LEU A 174 0.64 3.48 4.70
C LEU A 174 2.02 2.93 5.11
N LEU A 175 2.60 2.01 4.33
CA LEU A 175 3.96 1.51 4.58
C LEU A 175 5.00 2.64 4.57
N SER A 176 4.89 3.52 3.59
CA SER A 176 5.79 4.65 3.46
C SER A 176 5.59 5.67 4.58
N ASP A 177 4.33 5.98 4.92
CA ASP A 177 4.00 6.91 6.01
C ASP A 177 4.45 6.37 7.36
N ALA A 178 4.26 5.08 7.63
CA ALA A 178 4.75 4.42 8.85
C ALA A 178 6.27 4.61 9.04
N GLY A 179 7.04 4.51 7.95
CA GLY A 179 8.47 4.84 7.96
C GLY A 179 8.74 6.32 8.17
N TRP A 180 7.99 7.18 7.47
CA TRP A 180 8.18 8.64 7.53
C TRP A 180 7.87 9.24 8.90
N ARG A 181 6.94 8.67 9.66
CA ARG A 181 6.64 9.05 11.05
C ARG A 181 7.82 8.88 12.01
N LEU A 182 8.83 8.10 11.66
CA LEU A 182 10.06 7.98 12.45
C LEU A 182 10.99 9.19 12.26
N PHE A 183 10.79 9.99 11.23
CA PHE A 183 11.59 11.18 10.89
C PHE A 183 10.82 12.47 11.12
N CYS A 184 9.55 12.54 10.75
CA CYS A 184 8.70 13.72 10.94
C CYS A 184 8.28 13.87 12.41
N HIS A 185 8.74 14.95 13.07
CA HIS A 185 8.40 15.25 14.45
C HIS A 185 7.19 16.19 14.61
N TYR A 186 6.66 16.72 13.51
CA TYR A 186 5.48 17.58 13.55
C TYR A 186 4.21 16.74 13.71
N SER A 187 3.46 17.02 14.78
CA SER A 187 2.24 16.27 15.13
C SER A 187 0.97 17.11 14.94
N ASP A 188 1.09 18.37 14.50
CA ASP A 188 -0.07 19.22 14.22
C ASP A 188 -1.06 18.52 13.27
N PRO A 189 -2.33 18.32 13.69
CA PRO A 189 -3.33 17.63 12.86
C PRO A 189 -3.50 18.24 11.47
N ALA A 190 -3.42 19.56 11.32
CA ALA A 190 -3.53 20.21 10.02
C ALA A 190 -2.37 19.79 9.10
N HIS A 191 -1.12 19.77 9.61
CA HIS A 191 0.04 19.30 8.87
C HIS A 191 -0.10 17.80 8.49
N VAL A 192 -0.40 16.94 9.47
CA VAL A 192 -0.45 15.50 9.24
C VAL A 192 -1.57 15.12 8.28
N LEU A 193 -2.76 15.73 8.41
CA LEU A 193 -3.87 15.42 7.50
C LEU A 193 -3.63 15.95 6.07
N THR A 194 -2.93 17.07 5.91
CA THR A 194 -2.64 17.59 4.55
C THR A 194 -1.45 16.90 3.90
N ALA A 195 -0.35 16.69 4.61
CA ALA A 195 0.86 16.09 4.06
C ALA A 195 0.79 14.55 4.04
N HIS A 196 0.66 13.93 5.20
CA HIS A 196 0.77 12.46 5.33
C HIS A 196 -0.46 11.75 4.75
N LEU A 197 -1.68 12.11 5.18
CA LEU A 197 -2.90 11.54 4.61
C LEU A 197 -3.04 11.90 3.14
N GLY A 198 -2.65 13.11 2.73
CA GLY A 198 -2.60 13.52 1.33
C GLY A 198 -1.69 12.62 0.49
N ALA A 199 -0.49 12.27 0.98
CA ALA A 199 0.44 11.35 0.32
C ALA A 199 -0.15 9.93 0.19
N ILE A 200 -0.83 9.42 1.24
CA ILE A 200 -1.52 8.12 1.20
C ILE A 200 -2.63 8.11 0.14
N LEU A 201 -3.43 9.18 0.08
CA LEU A 201 -4.49 9.31 -0.93
C LEU A 201 -3.91 9.41 -2.35
N ALA A 202 -2.84 10.17 -2.55
CA ALA A 202 -2.14 10.25 -3.83
C ALA A 202 -1.56 8.88 -4.24
N ALA A 203 -0.95 8.14 -3.32
CA ALA A 203 -0.47 6.78 -3.55
C ALA A 203 -1.62 5.83 -3.92
N THR A 204 -2.80 5.98 -3.29
CA THR A 204 -4.01 5.22 -3.61
C THR A 204 -4.46 5.45 -5.04
N LEU A 205 -4.49 6.72 -5.48
CA LEU A 205 -4.84 7.09 -6.86
C LEU A 205 -3.81 6.57 -7.86
N LEU A 206 -2.50 6.72 -7.57
CA LEU A 206 -1.44 6.16 -8.41
C LEU A 206 -1.56 4.64 -8.53
N GLY A 207 -1.86 3.94 -7.44
CA GLY A 207 -2.12 2.51 -7.46
C GLY A 207 -3.32 2.15 -8.33
N ALA A 208 -4.44 2.87 -8.22
CA ALA A 208 -5.61 2.64 -9.07
C ALA A 208 -5.29 2.84 -10.57
N LEU A 209 -4.56 3.89 -10.89
CA LEU A 209 -4.13 4.20 -12.27
C LEU A 209 -3.19 3.12 -12.82
N THR A 210 -2.18 2.71 -12.05
CA THR A 210 -1.26 1.64 -12.45
C THR A 210 -1.98 0.31 -12.64
N GLY A 211 -2.98 -0.01 -11.79
CA GLY A 211 -3.84 -1.17 -11.96
C GLY A 211 -4.58 -1.17 -13.31
N LEU A 212 -5.15 -0.03 -13.69
CA LEU A 212 -5.82 0.14 -15.00
C LEU A 212 -4.86 0.01 -16.19
N LEU A 213 -3.65 0.57 -16.09
CA LEU A 213 -2.64 0.52 -17.15
C LEU A 213 -2.11 -0.90 -17.37
N LEU A 214 -1.89 -1.66 -16.30
CA LEU A 214 -1.43 -3.05 -16.37
C LEU A 214 -2.46 -3.97 -17.03
N ARG A 215 -3.77 -3.71 -16.86
CA ARG A 215 -4.83 -4.47 -17.56
C ARG A 215 -4.72 -4.36 -19.07
N ARG A 216 -4.39 -3.17 -19.59
CA ARG A 216 -4.35 -2.95 -21.06
C ARG A 216 -3.24 -3.78 -21.73
N ARG A 217 -2.14 -4.08 -21.04
CA ARG A 217 -1.00 -4.85 -21.57
C ARG A 217 -1.22 -6.37 -21.59
N THR A 218 -2.17 -6.87 -20.81
CA THR A 218 -2.48 -8.32 -20.78
C THR A 218 -3.59 -8.70 -21.76
N ALA A 219 -4.20 -7.75 -22.44
CA ALA A 219 -5.29 -7.95 -23.41
C ALA A 219 -4.80 -7.91 -24.88
N THR A 220 -3.52 -7.64 -25.12
CA THR A 220 -2.83 -7.70 -26.43
C THR A 220 -1.95 -8.93 -26.52
#